data_5ee926556a0652a4e088e3dfd8bc57d2
#
_entry.id   5ee926556a0652a4e088e3dfd8bc57d2
#
_cell.length_a   1.000
_cell.length_b   1.000
_cell.length_c   1.000
_cell.angle_alpha   90.00
_cell.angle_beta   90.00
_cell.angle_gamma   90.00
#
_symmetry.space_group_name_H-M   'P 1'
#
loop_
_entity.id
_entity.type
_entity.pdbx_description
1 polymer ?
#
loop_
_entity_poly.entity_id
_entity_poly.type
_entity_poly.pdbx_seq_one_letter_code
_entity_poly.pdbx_strand_id
1 'polypeptide(L)'
;IRGSEHLQVLSPLGTETLKADSTAFSALMAHLKSFDGSTHTVLMVQVENEVGILGDTRDRSSLAEKALNGPVPGRLLAYLRLHRDSLRPAVAALWSKYGDRMQGNWKEVFGESPAADELFMAWQFASFINRVAKGGKSIYPLPCYVNAWIVQPDDKLPGDYPSGGPQAHMHDVWM
;
A
#
# COMPACT_ATOMS: atom_id res chain seq x y z
N ILE A 1 16.23 6.47 -0.76
CA ILE A 1 17.48 7.27 -0.92
C ILE A 1 18.36 6.52 -1.89
N ARG A 2 18.46 6.98 -3.14
CA ARG A 2 19.49 6.54 -4.08
C ARG A 2 20.70 7.45 -3.85
N GLY A 3 21.72 6.98 -3.13
CA GLY A 3 22.86 7.82 -2.72
C GLY A 3 22.48 8.79 -1.60
N SER A 4 23.03 10.01 -1.64
CA SER A 4 22.78 11.09 -0.66
C SER A 4 21.54 11.95 -1.00
N GLU A 5 20.83 11.67 -2.09
CA GLU A 5 19.67 12.45 -2.48
C GLU A 5 18.41 11.98 -1.76
N HIS A 6 17.70 12.92 -1.14
CA HIS A 6 16.38 12.67 -0.57
C HIS A 6 15.35 12.66 -1.71
N LEU A 7 14.57 11.59 -1.82
CA LEU A 7 13.40 11.57 -2.68
C LEU A 7 12.38 12.58 -2.13
N GLN A 8 11.83 13.42 -2.99
CA GLN A 8 10.76 14.37 -2.62
C GLN A 8 9.40 13.64 -2.63
N VAL A 9 9.31 12.55 -1.86
CA VAL A 9 8.10 11.74 -1.71
C VAL A 9 7.76 11.64 -0.24
N LEU A 10 6.50 11.90 0.09
CA LEU A 10 6.00 11.78 1.46
C LEU A 10 5.89 10.30 1.85
N SER A 11 6.30 10.01 3.09
CA SER A 11 6.20 8.65 3.63
C SER A 11 4.74 8.29 3.94
N PRO A 12 4.25 7.10 3.52
CA PRO A 12 2.92 6.62 3.91
C PRO A 12 2.84 6.23 5.41
N LEU A 13 3.97 6.25 6.10
CA LEU A 13 4.05 6.04 7.55
C LEU A 13 3.95 7.36 8.35
N GLY A 14 3.93 8.51 7.67
CA GLY A 14 3.82 9.82 8.30
C GLY A 14 2.42 10.08 8.86
N THR A 15 2.32 10.37 10.16
CA THR A 15 1.03 10.68 10.81
C THR A 15 0.43 11.98 10.32
N GLU A 16 1.25 13.01 10.09
CA GLU A 16 0.80 14.31 9.59
C GLU A 16 0.37 14.23 8.13
N THR A 17 1.07 13.45 7.30
CA THR A 17 0.66 13.16 5.93
C THR A 17 -0.73 12.51 5.92
N LEU A 18 -0.91 11.45 6.69
CA LEU A 18 -2.20 10.77 6.80
C LEU A 18 -3.32 11.70 7.25
N LYS A 19 -3.04 12.55 8.23
CA LYS A 19 -4.02 13.52 8.73
C LYS A 19 -4.41 14.54 7.66
N ALA A 20 -3.43 15.07 6.93
CA ALA A 20 -3.67 16.03 5.87
C ALA A 20 -4.54 15.44 4.75
N ASP A 21 -4.17 14.26 4.24
CA ASP A 21 -4.89 13.58 3.16
C ASP A 21 -6.29 13.13 3.60
N SER A 22 -6.41 12.58 4.82
CA SER A 22 -7.72 12.22 5.38
C SER A 22 -8.63 13.43 5.53
N THR A 23 -8.09 14.60 5.92
CA THR A 23 -8.85 15.84 6.05
C THR A 23 -9.31 16.34 4.68
N ALA A 24 -8.41 16.35 3.69
CA ALA A 24 -8.72 16.78 2.33
C ALA A 24 -9.74 15.85 1.67
N PHE A 25 -9.56 14.55 1.77
CA PHE A 25 -10.48 13.55 1.22
C PHE A 25 -11.86 13.62 1.91
N SER A 26 -11.90 13.81 3.22
CA SER A 26 -13.14 13.98 3.96
C SER A 26 -13.90 15.24 3.53
N ALA A 27 -13.21 16.35 3.28
CA ALA A 27 -13.82 17.57 2.75
C ALA A 27 -14.39 17.37 1.34
N LEU A 28 -13.67 16.67 0.46
CA LEU A 28 -14.17 16.27 -0.86
C LEU A 28 -15.47 15.45 -0.74
N MET A 29 -15.47 14.44 0.12
CA MET A 29 -16.62 13.55 0.29
C MET A 29 -17.82 14.28 0.90
N ALA A 30 -17.60 15.27 1.78
CA ALA A 30 -18.66 16.14 2.30
C ALA A 30 -19.26 17.01 1.18
N HIS A 31 -18.41 17.57 0.32
CA HIS A 31 -18.86 18.34 -0.83
C HIS A 31 -19.66 17.47 -1.80
N LEU A 32 -19.17 16.30 -2.16
CA LEU A 32 -19.88 15.35 -3.03
C LEU A 32 -21.24 14.97 -2.46
N LYS A 33 -21.31 14.68 -1.16
CA LYS A 33 -22.59 14.39 -0.49
C LYS A 33 -23.58 15.54 -0.60
N SER A 34 -23.11 16.77 -0.40
CA SER A 34 -23.95 17.97 -0.52
C SER A 34 -24.40 18.22 -1.96
N PHE A 35 -23.53 17.99 -2.93
CA PHE A 35 -23.78 18.27 -4.35
C PHE A 35 -24.58 17.16 -5.05
N ASP A 36 -24.23 15.91 -4.78
CA ASP A 36 -24.71 14.73 -5.52
C ASP A 36 -25.59 13.77 -4.68
N GLY A 37 -25.74 14.03 -3.39
CA GLY A 37 -26.44 13.12 -2.47
C GLY A 37 -27.92 12.85 -2.78
N SER A 38 -28.56 13.68 -3.62
CA SER A 38 -29.94 13.48 -4.11
C SER A 38 -29.99 12.95 -5.55
N THR A 39 -28.95 13.14 -6.34
CA THR A 39 -28.90 12.78 -7.76
C THR A 39 -28.19 11.45 -8.01
N HIS A 40 -27.23 11.09 -7.15
CA HIS A 40 -26.46 9.84 -7.21
C HIS A 40 -25.79 9.59 -8.57
N THR A 41 -25.21 10.66 -9.15
CA THR A 41 -24.49 10.56 -10.43
C THR A 41 -23.06 10.09 -10.26
N VAL A 42 -22.46 10.35 -9.10
CA VAL A 42 -21.14 9.83 -8.72
C VAL A 42 -21.27 8.41 -8.20
N LEU A 43 -20.71 7.44 -8.91
CA LEU A 43 -20.83 6.02 -8.58
C LEU A 43 -19.71 5.53 -7.66
N MET A 44 -18.49 6.07 -7.82
CA MET A 44 -17.32 5.69 -7.04
C MET A 44 -16.27 6.80 -7.07
N VAL A 45 -15.34 6.77 -6.13
CA VAL A 45 -14.28 7.76 -6.01
C VAL A 45 -12.92 7.08 -5.95
N GLN A 46 -11.96 7.57 -6.75
CA GLN A 46 -10.58 7.13 -6.66
C GLN A 46 -9.91 7.78 -5.44
N VAL A 47 -9.20 6.97 -4.66
CA VAL A 47 -8.40 7.42 -3.52
C VAL A 47 -6.94 7.34 -3.92
N GLU A 48 -6.25 8.46 -3.93
CA GLU A 48 -4.89 8.62 -4.43
C GLU A 48 -4.71 8.21 -5.90
N ASN A 49 -3.53 8.44 -6.44
CA ASN A 49 -3.24 8.13 -7.83
C ASN A 49 -1.86 7.47 -7.96
N GLU A 50 -1.82 6.27 -8.55
CA GLU A 50 -0.59 5.57 -8.94
C GLU A 50 0.49 5.56 -7.85
N VAL A 51 0.08 5.28 -6.61
CA VAL A 51 0.97 5.31 -5.44
C VAL A 51 2.10 4.28 -5.53
N GLY A 52 3.21 4.60 -4.90
CA GLY A 52 4.40 3.76 -4.83
C GLY A 52 5.67 4.59 -4.81
N ILE A 53 6.79 3.96 -4.50
CA ILE A 53 8.10 4.61 -4.47
C ILE A 53 8.77 4.48 -5.83
N LEU A 54 9.16 5.60 -6.43
CA LEU A 54 10.03 5.66 -7.61
C LEU A 54 11.45 6.02 -7.21
N GLY A 55 12.43 5.37 -7.82
CA GLY A 55 13.85 5.64 -7.57
C GLY A 55 14.46 4.84 -6.42
N ASP A 56 13.67 4.13 -5.61
CA ASP A 56 14.14 3.15 -4.62
C ASP A 56 13.10 2.04 -4.47
N THR A 57 13.50 0.89 -3.92
CA THR A 57 12.62 -0.24 -3.66
C THR A 57 11.68 0.01 -2.49
N ARG A 58 12.04 0.89 -1.55
CA ARG A 58 11.23 1.24 -0.39
C ARG A 58 11.57 2.62 0.19
N ASP A 59 10.73 3.09 1.07
CA ASP A 59 11.02 4.21 1.98
C ASP A 59 12.16 3.84 2.94
N ARG A 60 13.18 4.73 3.04
CA ARG A 60 14.35 4.61 3.93
C ARG A 60 14.30 5.58 5.11
N SER A 61 13.16 6.20 5.37
CA SER A 61 13.00 7.06 6.54
C SER A 61 13.14 6.29 7.85
N SER A 62 13.42 6.98 8.94
CA SER A 62 13.49 6.37 10.27
C SER A 62 12.18 5.68 10.68
N LEU A 63 11.04 6.19 10.22
CA LEU A 63 9.74 5.58 10.43
C LEU A 63 9.63 4.25 9.71
N ALA A 64 10.06 4.19 8.45
CA ALA A 64 10.05 2.97 7.66
C ALA A 64 11.04 1.93 8.20
N GLU A 65 12.26 2.34 8.60
CA GLU A 65 13.22 1.43 9.23
C GLU A 65 12.67 0.84 10.54
N LYS A 66 12.04 1.65 11.37
CA LYS A 66 11.39 1.17 12.60
C LYS A 66 10.27 0.16 12.29
N ALA A 67 9.44 0.44 11.30
CA ALA A 67 8.34 -0.44 10.90
C ALA A 67 8.84 -1.76 10.29
N LEU A 68 9.89 -1.71 9.46
CA LEU A 68 10.51 -2.88 8.84
C LEU A 68 11.13 -3.84 9.88
N ASN A 69 11.72 -3.29 10.94
CA ASN A 69 12.28 -4.06 12.04
C ASN A 69 11.22 -4.47 13.08
N GLY A 70 10.00 -3.94 12.96
CA GLY A 70 8.86 -4.33 13.77
C GLY A 70 8.21 -5.63 13.29
N PRO A 71 7.27 -6.18 14.05
CA PRO A 71 6.59 -7.43 13.68
C PRO A 71 5.72 -7.23 12.42
N VAL A 72 5.67 -8.25 11.57
CA VAL A 72 4.69 -8.30 10.48
C VAL A 72 3.29 -8.31 11.07
N PRO A 73 2.35 -7.49 10.57
CA PRO A 73 0.99 -7.46 11.09
C PRO A 73 0.30 -8.81 11.01
N GLY A 74 -0.21 -9.29 12.15
CA GLY A 74 -0.84 -10.61 12.26
C GLY A 74 -2.01 -10.82 11.29
N ARG A 75 -2.74 -9.74 10.95
CA ARG A 75 -3.82 -9.82 9.95
C ARG A 75 -3.32 -10.15 8.54
N LEU A 76 -2.12 -9.66 8.14
CA LEU A 76 -1.50 -10.04 6.87
C LEU A 76 -1.14 -11.53 6.88
N LEU A 77 -0.46 -11.99 7.90
CA LEU A 77 -0.07 -13.40 8.02
C LEU A 77 -1.29 -14.34 8.09
N ALA A 78 -2.33 -13.94 8.79
CA ALA A 78 -3.59 -14.70 8.84
C ALA A 78 -4.25 -14.78 7.45
N TYR A 79 -4.26 -13.68 6.69
CA TYR A 79 -4.77 -13.66 5.32
C TYR A 79 -3.94 -14.59 4.42
N LEU A 80 -2.62 -14.47 4.43
CA LEU A 80 -1.73 -15.31 3.62
C LEU A 80 -1.95 -16.80 3.91
N ARG A 81 -2.11 -17.16 5.19
CA ARG A 81 -2.38 -18.56 5.59
C ARG A 81 -3.74 -19.04 5.10
N LEU A 82 -4.78 -18.21 5.23
CA LEU A 82 -6.14 -18.56 4.82
C LEU A 82 -6.26 -18.75 3.30
N HIS A 83 -5.53 -17.95 2.54
CA HIS A 83 -5.60 -17.91 1.07
C HIS A 83 -4.40 -18.60 0.39
N ARG A 84 -3.65 -19.44 1.12
CA ARG A 84 -2.38 -20.00 0.64
C ARG A 84 -2.45 -20.60 -0.77
N ASP A 85 -3.50 -21.32 -1.09
CA ASP A 85 -3.65 -22.03 -2.37
C ASP A 85 -4.07 -21.11 -3.52
N SER A 86 -4.44 -19.87 -3.22
CA SER A 86 -4.90 -18.86 -4.19
C SER A 86 -4.03 -17.60 -4.23
N LEU A 87 -2.95 -17.55 -3.46
CA LEU A 87 -2.02 -16.41 -3.47
C LEU A 87 -1.39 -16.20 -4.84
N ARG A 88 -1.10 -14.98 -5.17
CA ARG A 88 -0.29 -14.65 -6.34
C ARG A 88 1.09 -15.31 -6.23
N PRO A 89 1.62 -15.86 -7.33
CA PRO A 89 2.87 -16.63 -7.30
C PRO A 89 4.05 -15.88 -6.67
N ALA A 90 4.16 -14.57 -6.90
CA ALA A 90 5.22 -13.74 -6.33
C ALA A 90 5.16 -13.69 -4.80
N VAL A 91 3.97 -13.47 -4.22
CA VAL A 91 3.77 -13.41 -2.77
C VAL A 91 3.94 -14.80 -2.14
N ALA A 92 3.37 -15.83 -2.76
CA ALA A 92 3.49 -17.21 -2.30
C ALA A 92 4.96 -17.67 -2.25
N ALA A 93 5.73 -17.44 -3.33
CA ALA A 93 7.13 -17.82 -3.41
C ALA A 93 7.99 -17.08 -2.38
N LEU A 94 7.74 -15.77 -2.20
CA LEU A 94 8.48 -14.96 -1.24
C LEU A 94 8.26 -15.46 0.19
N TRP A 95 7.02 -15.75 0.58
CA TRP A 95 6.67 -16.23 1.92
C TRP A 95 7.19 -17.67 2.16
N SER A 96 6.99 -18.56 1.20
CA SER A 96 7.43 -19.97 1.31
C SER A 96 8.94 -20.13 1.40
N LYS A 97 9.71 -19.24 0.74
CA LYS A 97 11.17 -19.24 0.80
C LYS A 97 11.70 -19.16 2.24
N TYR A 98 10.94 -18.56 3.14
CA TYR A 98 11.31 -18.39 4.56
C TYR A 98 10.46 -19.26 5.50
N GLY A 99 9.82 -20.32 4.96
CA GLY A 99 9.13 -21.34 5.73
C GLY A 99 7.74 -20.94 6.22
N ASP A 100 7.04 -20.07 5.49
CA ASP A 100 5.66 -19.66 5.76
C ASP A 100 5.45 -19.18 7.21
N ARG A 101 6.40 -18.40 7.71
CA ARG A 101 6.42 -17.97 9.12
C ARG A 101 5.19 -17.16 9.47
N MET A 102 4.61 -17.47 10.62
CA MET A 102 3.42 -16.79 11.16
C MET A 102 3.74 -15.71 12.20
N GLN A 103 5.02 -15.45 12.44
CA GLN A 103 5.52 -14.43 13.36
C GLN A 103 6.95 -14.04 13.00
N GLY A 104 7.36 -12.87 13.42
CA GLY A 104 8.68 -12.30 13.17
C GLY A 104 8.59 -10.90 12.59
N ASN A 105 9.74 -10.26 12.40
CA ASN A 105 9.83 -9.01 11.64
C ASN A 105 9.80 -9.28 10.12
N TRP A 106 9.73 -8.22 9.32
CA TRP A 106 9.61 -8.35 7.87
C TRP A 106 10.78 -9.11 7.23
N LYS A 107 12.01 -8.94 7.73
CA LYS A 107 13.18 -9.64 7.23
C LYS A 107 13.18 -11.13 7.58
N GLU A 108 12.70 -11.46 8.77
CA GLU A 108 12.59 -12.87 9.21
C GLU A 108 11.52 -13.63 8.45
N VAL A 109 10.44 -12.95 8.05
CA VAL A 109 9.28 -13.57 7.39
C VAL A 109 9.43 -13.60 5.88
N PHE A 110 9.94 -12.52 5.27
CA PHE A 110 10.01 -12.35 3.81
C PHE A 110 11.44 -12.19 3.27
N GLY A 111 12.44 -12.08 4.14
CA GLY A 111 13.84 -11.90 3.78
C GLY A 111 14.20 -10.46 3.41
N GLU A 112 15.37 -10.33 2.79
CA GLU A 112 15.92 -9.05 2.30
C GLU A 112 16.10 -9.14 0.80
N SER A 113 15.22 -8.47 0.06
CA SER A 113 15.26 -8.40 -1.41
C SER A 113 14.38 -7.24 -1.90
N PRO A 114 14.56 -6.78 -3.15
CA PRO A 114 13.64 -5.81 -3.75
C PRO A 114 12.16 -6.23 -3.67
N ALA A 115 11.86 -7.50 -3.85
CA ALA A 115 10.49 -8.03 -3.73
C ALA A 115 9.96 -7.97 -2.29
N ALA A 116 10.81 -8.21 -1.28
CA ALA A 116 10.43 -8.06 0.13
C ALA A 116 10.20 -6.59 0.51
N ASP A 117 11.05 -5.70 0.00
CA ASP A 117 10.89 -4.25 0.15
C ASP A 117 9.55 -3.79 -0.47
N GLU A 118 9.23 -4.26 -1.67
CA GLU A 118 7.98 -3.95 -2.36
C GLU A 118 6.76 -4.46 -1.58
N LEU A 119 6.79 -5.68 -1.08
CA LEU A 119 5.69 -6.25 -0.29
C LEU A 119 5.49 -5.46 1.01
N PHE A 120 6.57 -5.05 1.68
CA PHE A 120 6.50 -4.15 2.83
C PHE A 120 5.84 -2.82 2.46
N MET A 121 6.25 -2.20 1.34
CA MET A 121 5.67 -0.93 0.89
C MET A 121 4.22 -1.08 0.46
N ALA A 122 3.84 -2.17 -0.20
CA ALA A 122 2.46 -2.45 -0.58
C ALA A 122 1.54 -2.47 0.66
N TRP A 123 1.98 -3.09 1.74
CA TRP A 123 1.25 -3.05 3.01
C TRP A 123 1.12 -1.65 3.58
N GLN A 124 2.19 -0.83 3.53
CA GLN A 124 2.16 0.52 4.07
C GLN A 124 1.20 1.41 3.26
N PHE A 125 1.29 1.39 1.92
CA PHE A 125 0.40 2.15 1.06
C PHE A 125 -1.05 1.69 1.16
N ALA A 126 -1.32 0.39 1.09
CA ALA A 126 -2.67 -0.14 1.26
C ALA A 126 -3.28 0.26 2.61
N SER A 127 -2.48 0.19 3.69
CA SER A 127 -2.92 0.60 5.03
C SER A 127 -3.18 2.10 5.13
N PHE A 128 -2.37 2.93 4.50
CA PHE A 128 -2.53 4.38 4.43
C PHE A 128 -3.81 4.75 3.69
N ILE A 129 -3.96 4.27 2.46
CA ILE A 129 -5.11 4.57 1.60
C ILE A 129 -6.41 4.08 2.21
N ASN A 130 -6.40 2.91 2.84
CA ASN A 130 -7.58 2.38 3.52
C ASN A 130 -8.04 3.29 4.67
N ARG A 131 -7.11 3.92 5.39
CA ARG A 131 -7.44 4.90 6.44
C ARG A 131 -8.02 6.19 5.86
N VAL A 132 -7.44 6.71 4.78
CA VAL A 132 -7.96 7.88 4.05
C VAL A 132 -9.38 7.59 3.53
N ALA A 133 -9.55 6.47 2.81
CA ALA A 133 -10.83 6.03 2.30
C ALA A 133 -11.89 5.89 3.40
N LYS A 134 -11.53 5.27 4.53
CA LYS A 134 -12.43 5.09 5.67
C LYS A 134 -12.93 6.41 6.24
N GLY A 135 -12.05 7.42 6.32
CA GLY A 135 -12.43 8.78 6.74
C GLY A 135 -13.52 9.37 5.83
N GLY A 136 -13.30 9.36 4.53
CA GLY A 136 -14.27 9.86 3.56
C GLY A 136 -15.58 9.07 3.51
N LYS A 137 -15.49 7.73 3.52
CA LYS A 137 -16.67 6.83 3.52
C LYS A 137 -17.54 7.00 4.76
N SER A 138 -17.00 7.44 5.89
CA SER A 138 -17.81 7.76 7.08
C SER A 138 -18.73 8.96 6.87
N ILE A 139 -18.43 9.82 5.90
CA ILE A 139 -19.20 11.02 5.55
C ILE A 139 -20.18 10.71 4.41
N TYR A 140 -19.67 10.14 3.32
CA TYR A 140 -20.46 9.73 2.16
C TYR A 140 -20.00 8.34 1.69
N PRO A 141 -20.82 7.26 1.89
CA PRO A 141 -20.37 5.88 1.75
C PRO A 141 -20.34 5.41 0.29
N LEU A 142 -19.72 6.19 -0.59
CA LEU A 142 -19.47 5.75 -1.95
C LEU A 142 -18.42 4.64 -2.02
N PRO A 143 -18.50 3.73 -2.98
CA PRO A 143 -17.42 2.82 -3.32
C PRO A 143 -16.13 3.60 -3.61
N CYS A 144 -15.01 3.12 -3.09
CA CYS A 144 -13.70 3.68 -3.37
C CYS A 144 -12.84 2.66 -4.13
N TYR A 145 -11.98 3.15 -5.00
CA TYR A 145 -11.03 2.33 -5.73
C TYR A 145 -9.65 3.00 -5.77
N VAL A 146 -8.65 2.25 -6.15
CA VAL A 146 -7.30 2.72 -6.46
C VAL A 146 -6.93 2.33 -7.88
N ASN A 147 -6.01 3.05 -8.50
CA ASN A 147 -5.46 2.68 -9.79
C ASN A 147 -3.99 2.29 -9.67
N ALA A 148 -3.55 1.43 -10.58
CA ALA A 148 -2.18 1.00 -10.71
C ALA A 148 -1.53 1.68 -11.92
N TRP A 149 -0.22 1.85 -11.89
CA TRP A 149 0.55 2.20 -13.08
C TRP A 149 0.46 1.06 -14.12
N ILE A 150 0.15 1.42 -15.36
CA ILE A 150 -0.26 0.47 -16.41
C ILE A 150 0.92 -0.37 -16.93
N VAL A 151 2.13 0.21 -17.01
CA VAL A 151 3.29 -0.44 -17.64
C VAL A 151 4.19 -1.06 -16.59
N GLN A 152 4.28 -2.39 -16.60
CA GLN A 152 5.19 -3.18 -15.78
C GLN A 152 5.93 -4.16 -16.68
N PRO A 153 7.05 -3.74 -17.26
CA PRO A 153 7.90 -4.68 -17.95
C PRO A 153 8.46 -5.72 -16.98
N ASP A 154 8.38 -7.00 -17.36
CA ASP A 154 8.82 -8.14 -16.54
C ASP A 154 10.32 -8.08 -16.15
N ASP A 155 11.10 -7.25 -16.82
CA ASP A 155 12.54 -7.05 -16.60
C ASP A 155 12.89 -5.91 -15.64
N LYS A 156 11.90 -5.20 -15.09
CA LYS A 156 12.12 -4.08 -14.17
C LYS A 156 12.05 -4.48 -12.70
N LEU A 157 12.85 -3.78 -11.90
CA LEU A 157 12.83 -3.92 -10.45
C LEU A 157 11.87 -2.92 -9.80
N PRO A 158 11.35 -3.23 -8.60
CA PRO A 158 10.65 -2.25 -7.77
C PRO A 158 11.49 -0.97 -7.62
N GLY A 159 10.86 0.18 -7.86
CA GLY A 159 11.55 1.47 -7.92
C GLY A 159 11.82 1.97 -9.34
N ASP A 160 11.91 1.09 -10.33
CA ASP A 160 11.84 1.46 -11.75
C ASP A 160 10.37 1.65 -12.20
N TYR A 161 9.46 1.06 -11.47
CA TYR A 161 8.02 1.33 -11.42
C TYR A 161 7.63 1.62 -9.96
N PRO A 162 6.43 2.16 -9.66
CA PRO A 162 6.03 2.50 -8.29
C PRO A 162 6.04 1.29 -7.34
N SER A 163 7.13 1.13 -6.58
CA SER A 163 7.28 0.04 -5.61
C SER A 163 6.21 0.12 -4.52
N GLY A 164 5.53 -0.98 -4.27
CA GLY A 164 4.45 -1.07 -3.29
C GLY A 164 3.10 -0.53 -3.77
N GLY A 165 2.99 -0.11 -5.02
CA GLY A 165 1.71 0.26 -5.62
C GLY A 165 0.74 -0.92 -5.75
N PRO A 166 -0.53 -0.66 -6.14
CA PRO A 166 -1.57 -1.69 -6.30
C PRO A 166 -1.37 -2.52 -7.57
N GLN A 167 -0.19 -3.11 -7.70
CA GLN A 167 0.21 -3.92 -8.85
C GLN A 167 -0.44 -5.30 -8.80
N ALA A 168 -0.66 -5.92 -9.95
CA ALA A 168 -1.34 -7.21 -10.05
C ALA A 168 -0.67 -8.32 -9.21
N HIS A 169 0.67 -8.31 -9.12
CA HIS A 169 1.42 -9.29 -8.34
C HIS A 169 1.39 -9.01 -6.82
N MET A 170 1.00 -7.79 -6.40
CA MET A 170 0.81 -7.40 -4.99
C MET A 170 -0.66 -7.41 -4.55
N HIS A 171 -1.55 -7.95 -5.38
CA HIS A 171 -3.00 -8.00 -5.12
C HIS A 171 -3.35 -8.53 -3.72
N ASP A 172 -2.69 -9.60 -3.27
CA ASP A 172 -2.95 -10.21 -1.96
C ASP A 172 -2.67 -9.31 -0.75
N VAL A 173 -1.92 -8.24 -0.96
CA VAL A 173 -1.58 -7.25 0.08
C VAL A 173 -2.54 -6.07 0.03
N TRP A 174 -3.11 -5.81 -1.14
CA TRP A 174 -4.01 -4.69 -1.40
C TRP A 174 -5.49 -5.04 -1.15
N MET A 175 -5.83 -6.32 -0.98
CA MET A 175 -7.17 -6.78 -0.59
C MET A 175 -7.38 -6.66 0.91
#